data_55a888de9480a1a8fb4928c47a7ccf3b
#
_entry.id   55a888de9480a1a8fb4928c47a7ccf3b
#
_cell.length_a   1.000
_cell.length_b   1.000
_cell.length_c   1.000
_cell.angle_alpha   90.00
_cell.angle_beta   90.00
_cell.angle_gamma   90.00
#
_symmetry.space_group_name_H-M   'P 1'
#
loop_
_entity.id
_entity.type
_entity.pdbx_description
1 polymer ?
#
loop_
_entity_poly.entity_id
_entity_poly.type
_entity_poly.pdbx_seq_one_letter_code
_entity_poly.pdbx_strand_id
1 'polypeptide(L)'
;MGHMNVRFYVQRAMEGLAALAARLGMPDALAPHAESTLIVRELHLRFLREARAGDPLHMTGGVVDLDETGATLLLVLVHSRTGVPSATMITRVVHARPRDGRGFAWPRRTAQAAAELAVEIPPYAAPRSIRAGGQAPLAGLTAGRSDLTEIARGVIMPAHVDIFGRMRPDEFIGRVSDGVPALLRGIRQSVAAAAPEVPQRVGGAVLEYRLAFLDWPRCGDHVAVRSGLAGHDEKTQRVGHWMVDPLDGAPWAFAEAVAVSFDLDTRKIIPIGEAARPVLDAHVRPDLGFTD
;
A
#
# COMPACT_ATOMS: atom_id res chain seq x y z
N MET A 1 -11.34 17.84 3.64
CA MET A 1 -11.48 17.17 2.34
C MET A 1 -12.57 16.09 2.31
N GLY A 2 -12.93 15.47 3.42
CA GLY A 2 -14.11 14.59 3.55
C GLY A 2 -14.02 13.22 2.85
N HIS A 3 -12.87 12.88 2.24
CA HIS A 3 -12.65 11.56 1.65
C HIS A 3 -12.01 10.59 2.65
N MET A 4 -12.20 9.31 2.43
CA MET A 4 -11.64 8.25 3.24
C MET A 4 -10.11 8.20 3.09
N ASN A 5 -9.38 8.19 4.23
CA ASN A 5 -7.93 8.05 4.21
C ASN A 5 -7.52 6.67 3.67
N VAL A 6 -6.39 6.59 2.97
CA VAL A 6 -5.88 5.37 2.32
C VAL A 6 -5.73 4.19 3.29
N ARG A 7 -5.41 4.43 4.57
CA ARG A 7 -5.33 3.37 5.59
C ARG A 7 -6.64 2.60 5.76
N PHE A 8 -7.78 3.29 5.68
CA PHE A 8 -9.08 2.64 5.85
C PHE A 8 -9.46 1.74 4.68
N TYR A 9 -8.94 2.01 3.46
CA TYR A 9 -9.09 1.08 2.35
C TYR A 9 -8.37 -0.24 2.62
N VAL A 10 -7.15 -0.18 3.19
CA VAL A 10 -6.40 -1.38 3.58
C VAL A 10 -7.09 -2.10 4.74
N GLN A 11 -7.62 -1.36 5.72
CA GLN A 11 -8.39 -1.96 6.82
C GLN A 11 -9.60 -2.73 6.29
N ARG A 12 -10.37 -2.16 5.36
CA ARG A 12 -11.48 -2.85 4.69
C ARG A 12 -11.02 -4.07 3.89
N ALA A 13 -9.85 -3.99 3.23
CA ALA A 13 -9.27 -5.14 2.56
C ALA A 13 -8.97 -6.29 3.54
N MET A 14 -8.48 -6.00 4.74
CA MET A 14 -8.23 -7.04 5.76
C MET A 14 -9.53 -7.66 6.27
N GLU A 15 -10.61 -6.90 6.38
CA GLU A 15 -11.95 -7.45 6.67
C GLU A 15 -12.42 -8.39 5.53
N GLY A 16 -12.23 -7.97 4.27
CA GLY A 16 -12.52 -8.80 3.09
C GLY A 16 -11.65 -10.06 3.03
N LEU A 17 -10.37 -9.96 3.38
CA LEU A 17 -9.46 -11.10 3.48
C LEU A 17 -9.95 -12.11 4.54
N ALA A 18 -10.39 -11.63 5.70
CA ALA A 18 -10.94 -12.48 6.75
C ALA A 18 -12.20 -13.24 6.29
N ALA A 19 -13.11 -12.54 5.62
CA ALA A 19 -14.32 -13.14 5.05
C ALA A 19 -13.99 -14.18 3.96
N LEU A 20 -12.99 -13.90 3.11
CA LEU A 20 -12.53 -14.84 2.08
C LEU A 20 -11.83 -16.05 2.71
N ALA A 21 -11.01 -15.86 3.75
CA ALA A 21 -10.39 -16.96 4.50
C ALA A 21 -11.44 -17.94 5.05
N ALA A 22 -12.52 -17.42 5.62
CA ALA A 22 -13.63 -18.26 6.10
C ALA A 22 -14.27 -19.09 4.97
N ARG A 23 -14.48 -18.49 3.78
CA ARG A 23 -14.99 -19.19 2.59
C ARG A 23 -14.00 -20.23 2.05
N LEU A 24 -12.70 -20.02 2.24
CA LEU A 24 -11.65 -20.98 1.91
C LEU A 24 -11.54 -22.14 2.91
N GLY A 25 -12.48 -22.23 3.87
CA GLY A 25 -12.49 -23.26 4.91
C GLY A 25 -11.53 -22.99 6.08
N MET A 26 -11.17 -21.73 6.30
CA MET A 26 -10.29 -21.25 7.37
C MET A 26 -11.04 -20.22 8.25
N PRO A 27 -12.17 -20.59 8.90
CA PRO A 27 -12.99 -19.62 9.66
C PRO A 27 -12.21 -19.04 10.86
N ASP A 28 -11.28 -19.80 11.41
CA ASP A 28 -10.49 -19.41 12.58
C ASP A 28 -9.12 -18.78 12.23
N ALA A 29 -8.89 -18.45 10.96
CA ALA A 29 -7.58 -17.93 10.50
C ALA A 29 -7.11 -16.67 11.26
N LEU A 30 -8.01 -15.94 11.88
CA LEU A 30 -7.73 -14.75 12.69
C LEU A 30 -8.11 -14.93 14.17
N ALA A 31 -8.32 -16.17 14.62
CA ALA A 31 -8.57 -16.45 16.03
C ALA A 31 -7.24 -16.60 16.80
N PRO A 32 -7.21 -16.30 18.12
CA PRO A 32 -6.00 -16.43 18.93
C PRO A 32 -5.40 -17.84 18.96
N HIS A 33 -6.24 -18.84 18.77
CA HIS A 33 -5.88 -20.26 18.79
C HIS A 33 -5.67 -20.86 17.38
N ALA A 34 -5.62 -20.02 16.34
CA ALA A 34 -5.45 -20.49 14.98
C ALA A 34 -4.14 -21.28 14.81
N GLU A 35 -4.24 -22.45 14.19
CA GLU A 35 -3.08 -23.26 13.79
C GLU A 35 -2.49 -22.76 12.46
N SER A 36 -3.30 -22.08 11.66
CA SER A 36 -2.89 -21.47 10.40
C SER A 36 -3.59 -20.14 10.14
N THR A 37 -2.92 -19.25 9.43
CA THR A 37 -3.41 -17.92 9.06
C THR A 37 -2.96 -17.55 7.65
N LEU A 38 -3.46 -16.44 7.15
CA LEU A 38 -2.99 -15.81 5.92
C LEU A 38 -2.10 -14.62 6.26
N ILE A 39 -0.81 -14.72 5.91
CA ILE A 39 0.15 -13.62 6.07
C ILE A 39 0.23 -12.87 4.75
N VAL A 40 -0.11 -11.60 4.78
CA VAL A 40 0.00 -10.72 3.61
C VAL A 40 1.48 -10.49 3.30
N ARG A 41 1.89 -10.68 2.05
CA ARG A 41 3.25 -10.41 1.58
C ARG A 41 3.30 -9.20 0.66
N GLU A 42 2.21 -8.95 -0.06
CA GLU A 42 2.12 -7.81 -0.96
C GLU A 42 0.68 -7.32 -1.06
N LEU A 43 0.53 -6.02 -1.19
CA LEU A 43 -0.72 -5.34 -1.55
C LEU A 43 -0.46 -4.46 -2.76
N HIS A 44 -1.25 -4.63 -3.82
CA HIS A 44 -1.27 -3.73 -4.96
C HIS A 44 -2.65 -3.08 -5.04
N LEU A 45 -2.72 -1.79 -4.71
CA LEU A 45 -3.96 -1.03 -4.62
C LEU A 45 -4.12 -0.11 -5.82
N ARG A 46 -5.34 -0.02 -6.32
CA ARG A 46 -5.75 1.04 -7.23
C ARG A 46 -6.95 1.79 -6.65
N PHE A 47 -6.85 3.10 -6.61
CA PHE A 47 -7.92 3.98 -6.18
C PHE A 47 -8.66 4.48 -7.41
N LEU A 48 -9.93 4.10 -7.56
CA LEU A 48 -10.73 4.33 -8.75
C LEU A 48 -11.70 5.49 -8.55
N ARG A 49 -12.30 5.57 -7.37
CA ARG A 49 -13.24 6.61 -6.97
C ARG A 49 -13.12 6.90 -5.49
N GLU A 50 -13.16 8.19 -5.13
CA GLU A 50 -13.21 8.60 -3.72
C GLU A 50 -14.39 7.96 -3.00
N ALA A 51 -14.13 7.38 -1.83
CA ALA A 51 -15.15 7.05 -0.85
C ALA A 51 -15.24 8.17 0.20
N ARG A 52 -16.43 8.48 0.66
CA ARG A 52 -16.70 9.56 1.61
C ARG A 52 -17.38 9.04 2.86
N ALA A 53 -17.36 9.85 3.92
CA ALA A 53 -18.12 9.55 5.13
C ALA A 53 -19.61 9.39 4.82
N GLY A 54 -20.22 8.29 5.27
CA GLY A 54 -21.62 7.96 5.00
C GLY A 54 -21.85 7.13 3.72
N ASP A 55 -20.83 6.91 2.89
CA ASP A 55 -20.95 5.99 1.75
C ASP A 55 -21.11 4.54 2.25
N PRO A 56 -22.17 3.83 1.83
CA PRO A 56 -22.28 2.41 2.14
C PRO A 56 -21.35 1.60 1.24
N LEU A 57 -20.37 0.95 1.85
CA LEU A 57 -19.34 0.19 1.14
C LEU A 57 -19.36 -1.27 1.57
N HIS A 58 -19.07 -2.18 0.64
CA HIS A 58 -18.83 -3.59 0.92
C HIS A 58 -17.65 -4.12 0.11
N MET A 59 -17.09 -5.24 0.55
CA MET A 59 -16.04 -5.95 -0.15
C MET A 59 -16.60 -7.11 -0.96
N THR A 60 -16.11 -7.25 -2.19
CA THR A 60 -16.24 -8.46 -3.00
C THR A 60 -14.85 -8.98 -3.35
N GLY A 61 -14.73 -10.22 -3.79
CA GLY A 61 -13.44 -10.75 -4.19
C GLY A 61 -13.43 -12.26 -4.37
N GLY A 62 -12.26 -12.77 -4.75
CA GLY A 62 -12.02 -14.18 -5.00
C GLY A 62 -10.54 -14.49 -5.13
N VAL A 63 -10.26 -15.73 -5.57
CA VAL A 63 -8.92 -16.27 -5.74
C VAL A 63 -8.51 -16.11 -7.20
N VAL A 64 -7.41 -15.40 -7.45
CA VAL A 64 -6.85 -15.23 -8.79
C VAL A 64 -5.93 -16.40 -9.12
N ASP A 65 -5.11 -16.79 -8.16
CA ASP A 65 -4.15 -17.86 -8.32
C ASP A 65 -3.84 -18.51 -6.96
N LEU A 66 -3.51 -19.80 -7.00
CA LEU A 66 -3.11 -20.58 -5.82
C LEU A 66 -1.88 -21.40 -6.17
N ASP A 67 -0.76 -21.14 -5.48
CA ASP A 67 0.44 -21.99 -5.54
C ASP A 67 0.53 -22.91 -4.32
N GLU A 68 1.66 -23.59 -4.13
CA GLU A 68 1.82 -24.58 -3.09
C GLU A 68 1.54 -24.04 -1.67
N THR A 69 1.98 -22.83 -1.36
CA THR A 69 1.89 -22.24 -0.02
C THR A 69 1.25 -20.85 -0.01
N GLY A 70 1.02 -20.26 -1.16
CA GLY A 70 0.54 -18.89 -1.30
C GLY A 70 -0.70 -18.79 -2.18
N ALA A 71 -1.31 -17.62 -2.16
CA ALA A 71 -2.40 -17.26 -3.05
C ALA A 71 -2.32 -15.79 -3.46
N THR A 72 -2.77 -15.52 -4.68
CA THR A 72 -3.09 -14.18 -5.14
C THR A 72 -4.60 -13.99 -5.10
N LEU A 73 -5.05 -13.00 -4.38
CA LEU A 73 -6.46 -12.70 -4.14
C LEU A 73 -6.80 -11.34 -4.75
N LEU A 74 -7.97 -11.22 -5.34
CA LEU A 74 -8.55 -9.93 -5.73
C LEU A 74 -9.61 -9.55 -4.71
N LEU A 75 -9.48 -8.36 -4.13
CA LEU A 75 -10.47 -7.73 -3.27
C LEU A 75 -10.92 -6.41 -3.92
N VAL A 76 -12.20 -6.16 -3.98
CA VAL A 76 -12.79 -4.95 -4.58
C VAL A 76 -13.70 -4.29 -3.58
N LEU A 77 -13.40 -3.05 -3.25
CA LEU A 77 -14.28 -2.20 -2.43
C LEU A 77 -15.32 -1.55 -3.34
N VAL A 78 -16.58 -1.85 -3.11
CA VAL A 78 -17.71 -1.46 -3.96
C VAL A 78 -18.66 -0.55 -3.19
N HIS A 79 -19.14 0.47 -3.86
CA HIS A 79 -20.23 1.31 -3.35
C HIS A 79 -21.56 0.56 -3.44
N SER A 80 -22.15 0.21 -2.30
CA SER A 80 -23.27 -0.75 -2.21
C SER A 80 -24.52 -0.32 -2.98
N ARG A 81 -24.78 0.99 -3.11
CA ARG A 81 -25.98 1.48 -3.81
C ARG A 81 -25.81 1.52 -5.33
N THR A 82 -24.60 1.72 -5.82
CA THR A 82 -24.34 1.95 -7.24
C THR A 82 -23.64 0.80 -7.94
N GLY A 83 -23.07 -0.15 -7.18
CA GLY A 83 -22.25 -1.22 -7.72
C GLY A 83 -20.89 -0.74 -8.27
N VAL A 84 -20.54 0.54 -8.11
CA VAL A 84 -19.31 1.10 -8.69
C VAL A 84 -18.11 0.79 -7.79
N PRO A 85 -17.01 0.24 -8.33
CA PRO A 85 -15.78 0.03 -7.59
C PRO A 85 -15.16 1.35 -7.12
N SER A 86 -14.82 1.43 -5.84
CA SER A 86 -14.07 2.55 -5.25
C SER A 86 -12.57 2.29 -5.25
N ALA A 87 -12.17 1.06 -4.96
CA ALA A 87 -10.77 0.64 -5.00
C ALA A 87 -10.65 -0.86 -5.25
N THR A 88 -9.49 -1.27 -5.74
CA THR A 88 -9.13 -2.68 -5.90
C THR A 88 -7.82 -2.98 -5.18
N MET A 89 -7.70 -4.18 -4.63
CA MET A 89 -6.51 -4.69 -3.98
C MET A 89 -6.19 -6.09 -4.49
N ILE A 90 -5.09 -6.23 -5.23
CA ILE A 90 -4.49 -7.52 -5.50
C ILE A 90 -3.58 -7.82 -4.32
N THR A 91 -3.89 -8.88 -3.60
CA THR A 91 -3.26 -9.23 -2.33
C THR A 91 -2.54 -10.56 -2.46
N ARG A 92 -1.23 -10.57 -2.30
CA ARG A 92 -0.44 -11.80 -2.18
C ARG A 92 -0.38 -12.22 -0.73
N VAL A 93 -0.80 -13.45 -0.45
CA VAL A 93 -0.76 -14.04 0.89
C VAL A 93 0.02 -15.35 0.91
N VAL A 94 0.49 -15.73 2.10
CA VAL A 94 1.08 -17.05 2.37
C VAL A 94 0.23 -17.74 3.45
N HIS A 95 -0.14 -19.00 3.21
CA HIS A 95 -0.71 -19.88 4.20
C HIS A 95 0.37 -20.31 5.17
N ALA A 96 0.31 -19.87 6.40
CA ALA A 96 1.42 -19.99 7.33
C ALA A 96 0.97 -20.21 8.76
N ARG A 97 1.89 -20.74 9.59
CA ARG A 97 1.70 -20.76 11.04
C ARG A 97 1.76 -19.35 11.61
N PRO A 98 0.82 -18.96 12.47
CA PRO A 98 0.80 -17.62 13.07
C PRO A 98 2.08 -17.29 13.86
N ARG A 99 2.64 -18.29 14.56
CA ARG A 99 3.74 -18.09 15.51
C ARG A 99 5.05 -17.65 14.86
N ASP A 100 5.45 -18.30 13.77
CA ASP A 100 6.76 -18.12 13.14
C ASP A 100 6.70 -17.72 11.67
N GLY A 101 5.48 -17.58 11.12
CA GLY A 101 5.28 -17.19 9.72
C GLY A 101 5.70 -18.24 8.70
N ARG A 102 6.05 -19.46 9.13
CA ARG A 102 6.46 -20.53 8.23
C ARG A 102 5.28 -20.99 7.36
N GLY A 103 5.45 -20.86 6.05
CA GLY A 103 4.49 -21.32 5.06
C GLY A 103 4.42 -22.85 5.00
N PHE A 104 3.26 -23.37 4.64
CA PHE A 104 3.03 -24.79 4.37
C PHE A 104 1.87 -24.99 3.38
N ALA A 105 1.83 -26.17 2.75
CA ALA A 105 0.90 -26.46 1.69
C ALA A 105 -0.57 -26.36 2.12
N TRP A 106 -1.41 -25.99 1.17
CA TRP A 106 -2.86 -25.87 1.37
C TRP A 106 -3.50 -27.24 1.59
N PRO A 107 -4.46 -27.35 2.52
CA PRO A 107 -5.32 -28.53 2.59
C PRO A 107 -6.11 -28.73 1.30
N ARG A 108 -6.35 -29.97 0.91
CA ARG A 108 -7.13 -30.31 -0.29
C ARG A 108 -8.49 -29.59 -0.36
N ARG A 109 -9.20 -29.53 0.78
CA ARG A 109 -10.49 -28.81 0.90
C ARG A 109 -10.37 -27.32 0.54
N THR A 110 -9.28 -26.67 0.96
CA THR A 110 -9.03 -25.26 0.68
C THR A 110 -8.73 -25.04 -0.80
N ALA A 111 -7.93 -25.92 -1.42
CA ALA A 111 -7.69 -25.86 -2.87
C ALA A 111 -8.98 -26.05 -3.69
N GLN A 112 -9.89 -26.93 -3.25
CA GLN A 112 -11.21 -27.10 -3.88
C GLN A 112 -12.06 -25.83 -3.72
N ALA A 113 -12.17 -25.28 -2.51
CA ALA A 113 -12.90 -24.04 -2.27
C ALA A 113 -12.31 -22.86 -3.07
N ALA A 114 -10.98 -22.80 -3.23
CA ALA A 114 -10.32 -21.77 -4.04
C ALA A 114 -10.74 -21.85 -5.52
N ALA A 115 -10.90 -23.05 -6.08
CA ALA A 115 -11.38 -23.22 -7.45
C ALA A 115 -12.83 -22.73 -7.64
N GLU A 116 -13.69 -22.90 -6.63
CA GLU A 116 -15.06 -22.38 -6.63
C GLU A 116 -15.12 -20.85 -6.48
N LEU A 117 -14.08 -20.26 -5.91
CA LEU A 117 -13.94 -18.83 -5.68
C LEU A 117 -13.04 -18.15 -6.73
N ALA A 118 -12.71 -18.85 -7.81
CA ALA A 118 -11.80 -18.33 -8.84
C ALA A 118 -12.37 -17.08 -9.51
N VAL A 119 -11.51 -16.08 -9.71
CA VAL A 119 -11.83 -14.83 -10.41
C VAL A 119 -10.66 -14.40 -11.29
N GLU A 120 -10.98 -13.70 -12.37
CA GLU A 120 -9.97 -13.01 -13.19
C GLU A 120 -9.76 -11.59 -12.68
N ILE A 121 -8.57 -11.03 -12.94
CA ILE A 121 -8.29 -9.62 -12.67
C ILE A 121 -8.91 -8.79 -13.80
N PRO A 122 -9.96 -8.00 -13.52
CA PRO A 122 -10.56 -7.18 -14.55
C PRO A 122 -9.61 -6.00 -14.92
N PRO A 123 -9.73 -5.42 -16.12
CA PRO A 123 -8.83 -4.37 -16.61
C PRO A 123 -8.72 -3.17 -15.64
N TYR A 124 -9.80 -2.82 -14.95
CA TYR A 124 -9.78 -1.71 -13.98
C TYR A 124 -8.99 -2.03 -12.71
N ALA A 125 -8.75 -3.31 -12.40
CA ALA A 125 -7.98 -3.75 -11.23
C ALA A 125 -6.51 -4.08 -11.57
N ALA A 126 -6.20 -4.28 -12.84
CA ALA A 126 -4.84 -4.60 -13.27
C ALA A 126 -3.84 -3.49 -12.91
N PRO A 127 -2.60 -3.82 -12.53
CA PRO A 127 -1.51 -2.86 -12.36
C PRO A 127 -1.40 -1.94 -13.58
N ARG A 128 -1.12 -0.65 -13.34
CA ARG A 128 -1.07 0.35 -14.42
C ARG A 128 0.29 1.02 -14.54
N SER A 129 0.75 1.63 -13.44
CA SER A 129 1.94 2.48 -13.43
C SER A 129 3.06 1.91 -12.59
N ILE A 130 2.72 1.04 -11.62
CA ILE A 130 3.67 0.28 -10.83
C ILE A 130 3.64 -1.16 -11.34
N ARG A 131 4.80 -1.72 -11.69
CA ARG A 131 4.89 -3.08 -12.22
C ARG A 131 4.34 -4.12 -11.23
N ALA A 132 3.64 -5.11 -11.75
CA ALA A 132 3.40 -6.36 -11.04
C ALA A 132 4.66 -7.24 -11.15
N GLY A 133 5.03 -7.90 -10.07
CA GLY A 133 6.30 -8.62 -10.00
C GLY A 133 7.47 -7.71 -9.64
N GLY A 134 8.69 -8.19 -9.77
CA GLY A 134 9.89 -7.46 -9.33
C GLY A 134 10.05 -7.41 -7.81
N GLN A 135 11.19 -6.98 -7.36
CA GLN A 135 11.58 -6.98 -5.94
C GLN A 135 11.65 -5.56 -5.38
N ALA A 136 11.50 -5.45 -4.06
CA ALA A 136 11.83 -4.23 -3.35
C ALA A 136 13.30 -3.86 -3.58
N PRO A 137 13.66 -2.57 -3.76
CA PRO A 137 15.02 -2.15 -4.14
C PRO A 137 15.99 -2.24 -2.96
N LEU A 138 16.28 -3.47 -2.49
CA LEU A 138 17.12 -3.73 -1.31
C LEU A 138 18.55 -3.19 -1.48
N ALA A 139 19.08 -3.16 -2.71
CA ALA A 139 20.41 -2.61 -2.99
C ALA A 139 20.54 -1.13 -2.63
N GLY A 140 19.42 -0.38 -2.66
CA GLY A 140 19.36 1.01 -2.24
C GLY A 140 19.19 1.23 -0.74
N LEU A 141 19.01 0.15 0.03
CA LEU A 141 18.79 0.22 1.48
C LEU A 141 20.11 0.11 2.24
N THR A 142 20.96 1.10 2.10
CA THR A 142 22.13 1.22 2.99
C THR A 142 21.73 1.92 4.28
N ALA A 143 22.13 1.34 5.42
CA ALA A 143 22.03 2.04 6.70
C ALA A 143 22.70 3.43 6.57
N GLY A 144 21.92 4.50 6.78
CA GLY A 144 22.45 5.86 6.72
C GLY A 144 22.20 6.66 5.45
N ARG A 145 21.27 6.26 4.58
CA ARG A 145 20.84 7.11 3.44
C ARG A 145 20.32 8.46 3.93
N SER A 146 21.21 9.45 3.86
CA SER A 146 20.89 10.84 4.21
C SER A 146 20.11 11.60 3.13
N ASP A 147 19.99 11.01 1.93
CA ASP A 147 19.29 11.57 0.78
C ASP A 147 17.78 11.29 0.80
N LEU A 148 17.30 10.46 1.76
CA LEU A 148 15.88 10.21 1.98
C LEU A 148 15.37 11.06 3.15
N THR A 149 14.16 11.57 2.99
CA THR A 149 13.49 12.32 4.06
C THR A 149 12.83 11.36 5.04
N GLU A 150 13.17 11.43 6.32
CA GLU A 150 12.43 10.73 7.37
C GLU A 150 11.10 11.46 7.61
N ILE A 151 9.99 10.78 7.31
CA ILE A 151 8.64 11.35 7.39
C ILE A 151 7.82 10.85 8.58
N ALA A 152 8.27 9.77 9.23
CA ALA A 152 7.66 9.27 10.45
C ALA A 152 8.70 8.47 11.26
N ARG A 153 8.56 8.50 12.59
CA ARG A 153 9.31 7.68 13.53
C ARG A 153 8.43 7.33 14.72
N GLY A 154 8.60 6.14 15.28
CA GLY A 154 7.84 5.74 16.47
C GLY A 154 8.13 4.33 16.91
N VAL A 155 7.31 3.86 17.84
CA VAL A 155 7.34 2.52 18.41
C VAL A 155 6.01 1.82 18.11
N ILE A 156 6.03 0.52 17.90
CA ILE A 156 4.84 -0.27 17.69
C ILE A 156 4.17 -0.53 19.04
N MET A 157 2.95 -0.05 19.19
CA MET A 157 2.14 -0.19 20.40
C MET A 157 1.12 -1.33 20.25
N PRO A 158 0.54 -1.86 21.35
CA PRO A 158 -0.48 -2.91 21.29
C PRO A 158 -1.65 -2.61 20.34
N ALA A 159 -2.05 -1.35 20.20
CA ALA A 159 -3.12 -0.93 19.28
C ALA A 159 -2.75 -1.06 17.78
N HIS A 160 -1.47 -1.20 17.47
CA HIS A 160 -0.97 -1.26 16.08
C HIS A 160 -0.79 -2.68 15.56
N VAL A 161 -0.96 -3.70 16.41
CA VAL A 161 -0.70 -5.10 16.04
C VAL A 161 -1.99 -5.91 15.84
N ASP A 162 -1.86 -6.99 15.07
CA ASP A 162 -2.91 -8.00 14.94
C ASP A 162 -2.94 -8.92 16.17
N ILE A 163 -3.86 -9.88 16.16
CA ILE A 163 -4.03 -10.88 17.24
C ILE A 163 -2.78 -11.75 17.46
N PHE A 164 -1.88 -11.81 16.48
CA PHE A 164 -0.61 -12.57 16.55
C PHE A 164 0.59 -11.70 16.90
N GLY A 165 0.35 -10.43 17.27
CA GLY A 165 1.36 -9.48 17.67
C GLY A 165 2.17 -8.86 16.53
N ARG A 166 1.75 -9.01 15.27
CA ARG A 166 2.38 -8.40 14.10
C ARG A 166 1.72 -7.07 13.78
N MET A 167 2.50 -6.09 13.38
CA MET A 167 1.97 -4.80 12.93
C MET A 167 0.96 -4.99 11.79
N ARG A 168 -0.20 -4.38 11.89
CA ARG A 168 -1.26 -4.51 10.88
C ARG A 168 -0.88 -3.82 9.56
N PRO A 169 -1.29 -4.36 8.41
CA PRO A 169 -1.01 -3.75 7.09
C PRO A 169 -1.47 -2.30 6.95
N ASP A 170 -2.61 -1.94 7.55
CA ASP A 170 -3.13 -0.58 7.53
C ASP A 170 -2.27 0.42 8.31
N GLU A 171 -1.50 -0.03 9.29
CA GLU A 171 -0.57 0.81 10.04
C GLU A 171 0.65 1.22 9.20
N PHE A 172 1.13 0.36 8.29
CA PHE A 172 2.20 0.72 7.35
C PHE A 172 1.80 1.90 6.47
N ILE A 173 0.66 1.78 5.78
CA ILE A 173 0.20 2.83 4.86
C ILE A 173 -0.28 4.08 5.63
N GLY A 174 -0.80 3.90 6.85
CA GLY A 174 -1.20 4.99 7.73
C GLY A 174 -0.02 5.90 8.07
N ARG A 175 1.11 5.33 8.53
CA ARG A 175 2.33 6.09 8.86
C ARG A 175 2.89 6.85 7.66
N VAL A 176 2.85 6.24 6.47
CA VAL A 176 3.23 6.92 5.23
C VAL A 176 2.28 8.09 4.95
N SER A 177 0.97 7.84 4.98
CA SER A 177 -0.05 8.86 4.69
C SER A 177 0.03 10.07 5.61
N ASP A 178 0.30 9.84 6.89
CA ASP A 178 0.42 10.91 7.88
C ASP A 178 1.72 11.74 7.67
N GLY A 179 2.78 11.12 7.17
CA GLY A 179 4.10 11.74 7.00
C GLY A 179 4.36 12.39 5.63
N VAL A 180 3.70 11.91 4.55
CA VAL A 180 3.92 12.43 3.18
C VAL A 180 3.80 13.95 3.04
N PRO A 181 2.89 14.67 3.75
CA PRO A 181 2.86 16.12 3.68
C PRO A 181 4.18 16.80 4.05
N ALA A 182 4.98 16.21 4.95
CA ALA A 182 6.30 16.73 5.32
C ALA A 182 7.30 16.59 4.15
N LEU A 183 7.35 15.43 3.49
CA LEU A 183 8.17 15.21 2.28
C LEU A 183 7.85 16.23 1.19
N LEU A 184 6.56 16.36 0.87
CA LEU A 184 6.12 17.17 -0.26
C LEU A 184 6.22 18.68 0.00
N ARG A 185 6.33 19.13 1.25
CA ARG A 185 6.39 20.56 1.59
C ARG A 185 7.57 21.26 0.93
N GLY A 186 8.78 20.73 1.10
CA GLY A 186 10.00 21.31 0.54
C GLY A 186 9.96 21.31 -1.00
N ILE A 187 9.56 20.18 -1.60
CA ILE A 187 9.44 20.04 -3.06
C ILE A 187 8.42 21.05 -3.60
N ARG A 188 7.23 21.17 -2.97
CA ARG A 188 6.18 22.12 -3.38
C ARG A 188 6.62 23.57 -3.26
N GLN A 189 7.37 23.93 -2.22
CA GLN A 189 7.91 25.28 -2.07
C GLN A 189 8.88 25.61 -3.20
N SER A 190 9.78 24.69 -3.53
CA SER A 190 10.73 24.85 -4.63
C SER A 190 10.03 24.93 -6.00
N VAL A 191 9.02 24.11 -6.22
CA VAL A 191 8.19 24.15 -7.45
C VAL A 191 7.43 25.47 -7.54
N ALA A 192 6.80 25.93 -6.46
CA ALA A 192 6.05 27.20 -6.45
C ALA A 192 6.97 28.41 -6.70
N ALA A 193 8.22 28.37 -6.24
CA ALA A 193 9.18 29.42 -6.53
C ALA A 193 9.61 29.44 -8.00
N ALA A 194 9.70 28.28 -8.66
CA ALA A 194 10.08 28.15 -10.06
C ALA A 194 8.89 28.34 -11.04
N ALA A 195 7.67 28.07 -10.59
CA ALA A 195 6.45 28.11 -11.40
C ALA A 195 5.31 28.82 -10.61
N PRO A 196 5.35 30.15 -10.52
CA PRO A 196 4.40 30.93 -9.69
C PRO A 196 2.95 30.87 -10.19
N GLU A 197 2.70 30.41 -11.41
CA GLU A 197 1.38 30.19 -11.99
C GLU A 197 0.64 28.95 -11.43
N VAL A 198 1.33 28.13 -10.65
CA VAL A 198 0.69 26.94 -10.03
C VAL A 198 -0.34 27.41 -9.01
N PRO A 199 -1.55 26.79 -8.96
CA PRO A 199 -2.58 27.14 -8.00
C PRO A 199 -2.06 27.12 -6.55
N GLN A 200 -2.49 28.10 -5.75
CA GLN A 200 -2.06 28.20 -4.34
C GLN A 200 -2.63 27.06 -3.46
N ARG A 201 -3.81 26.55 -3.83
CA ARG A 201 -4.52 25.50 -3.08
C ARG A 201 -4.37 24.15 -3.77
N VAL A 202 -3.24 23.50 -3.53
CA VAL A 202 -2.90 22.20 -4.13
C VAL A 202 -3.17 21.05 -3.15
N GLY A 203 -3.93 20.07 -3.62
CA GLY A 203 -4.10 18.76 -2.97
C GLY A 203 -3.24 17.69 -3.63
N GLY A 204 -3.10 16.56 -2.95
CA GLY A 204 -2.51 15.35 -3.53
C GLY A 204 -3.49 14.19 -3.46
N ALA A 205 -3.48 13.34 -4.46
CA ALA A 205 -4.20 12.08 -4.46
C ALA A 205 -3.30 10.95 -4.95
N VAL A 206 -3.40 9.81 -4.29
CA VAL A 206 -2.72 8.59 -4.73
C VAL A 206 -3.67 7.84 -5.67
N LEU A 207 -3.15 7.39 -6.80
CA LEU A 207 -3.89 6.64 -7.82
C LEU A 207 -3.61 5.14 -7.73
N GLU A 208 -2.37 4.79 -7.37
CA GLU A 208 -1.88 3.43 -7.30
C GLU A 208 -0.84 3.31 -6.19
N TYR A 209 -0.82 2.16 -5.54
CA TYR A 209 0.09 1.88 -4.44
C TYR A 209 0.49 0.41 -4.47
N ARG A 210 1.78 0.11 -4.40
CA ARG A 210 2.28 -1.25 -4.18
C ARG A 210 3.08 -1.27 -2.90
N LEU A 211 2.80 -2.24 -2.02
CA LEU A 211 3.39 -2.38 -0.71
C LEU A 211 3.87 -3.84 -0.54
N ALA A 212 5.17 -4.04 -0.42
CA ALA A 212 5.80 -5.33 -0.14
C ALA A 212 6.21 -5.38 1.34
N PHE A 213 5.75 -6.43 2.04
CA PHE A 213 6.10 -6.71 3.43
C PHE A 213 7.28 -7.68 3.47
N LEU A 214 8.40 -7.24 3.99
CA LEU A 214 9.64 -8.00 4.07
C LEU A 214 9.73 -8.72 5.41
N ASP A 215 9.37 -8.02 6.48
CA ASP A 215 9.23 -8.57 7.82
C ASP A 215 8.10 -7.84 8.58
N TRP A 216 7.81 -8.31 9.78
CA TRP A 216 6.67 -7.84 10.56
C TRP A 216 7.10 -7.33 11.93
N PRO A 217 7.14 -5.99 12.12
CA PRO A 217 7.39 -5.40 13.43
C PRO A 217 6.37 -5.90 14.46
N ARG A 218 6.83 -6.07 15.68
CA ARG A 218 6.05 -6.49 16.83
C ARG A 218 5.88 -5.36 17.84
N CYS A 219 5.03 -5.55 18.81
CA CYS A 219 4.88 -4.59 19.91
C CYS A 219 6.24 -4.38 20.61
N GLY A 220 6.65 -3.11 20.73
CA GLY A 220 7.95 -2.69 21.27
C GLY A 220 9.01 -2.40 20.20
N ASP A 221 8.86 -2.91 18.97
CA ASP A 221 9.82 -2.63 17.89
C ASP A 221 9.74 -1.16 17.44
N HIS A 222 10.86 -0.67 16.95
CA HIS A 222 10.97 0.68 16.42
C HIS A 222 10.72 0.72 14.93
N VAL A 223 10.16 1.81 14.47
CA VAL A 223 9.93 2.04 13.04
C VAL A 223 10.28 3.47 12.67
N ALA A 224 10.92 3.63 11.51
CA ALA A 224 11.07 4.91 10.83
C ALA A 224 10.60 4.74 9.38
N VAL A 225 9.97 5.77 8.82
CA VAL A 225 9.60 5.83 7.41
C VAL A 225 10.49 6.85 6.72
N ARG A 226 11.25 6.39 5.73
CA ARG A 226 12.15 7.20 4.90
C ARG A 226 11.65 7.20 3.47
N SER A 227 11.53 8.38 2.89
CA SER A 227 10.83 8.57 1.62
C SER A 227 11.60 9.49 0.69
N GLY A 228 11.41 9.26 -0.61
CA GLY A 228 11.98 10.08 -1.67
C GLY A 228 11.18 9.98 -2.94
N LEU A 229 11.42 10.92 -3.86
CA LEU A 229 10.82 10.92 -5.19
C LEU A 229 11.56 9.89 -6.06
N ALA A 230 10.86 8.87 -6.54
CA ALA A 230 11.42 7.83 -7.42
C ALA A 230 11.39 8.24 -8.90
N GLY A 231 10.53 9.20 -9.27
CA GLY A 231 10.40 9.70 -10.63
C GLY A 231 9.14 10.52 -10.81
N HIS A 232 8.98 11.08 -12.00
CA HIS A 232 7.77 11.77 -12.43
C HIS A 232 7.56 11.65 -13.94
N ASP A 233 6.36 11.92 -14.37
CA ASP A 233 5.99 12.13 -15.78
C ASP A 233 5.26 13.48 -15.94
N GLU A 234 4.47 13.65 -16.99
CA GLU A 234 3.75 14.91 -17.24
C GLU A 234 2.71 15.25 -16.15
N LYS A 235 2.17 14.28 -15.43
CA LYS A 235 1.04 14.46 -14.49
C LYS A 235 1.21 13.73 -13.18
N THR A 236 2.08 12.72 -13.14
CA THR A 236 2.22 11.85 -11.97
C THR A 236 3.61 11.98 -11.33
N GLN A 237 3.67 11.70 -10.05
CA GLN A 237 4.89 11.56 -9.28
C GLN A 237 4.92 10.15 -8.69
N ARG A 238 6.07 9.50 -8.77
CA ARG A 238 6.34 8.21 -8.14
C ARG A 238 7.15 8.46 -6.88
N VAL A 239 6.69 7.94 -5.76
CA VAL A 239 7.31 8.14 -4.45
C VAL A 239 7.61 6.78 -3.83
N GLY A 240 8.86 6.55 -3.50
CA GLY A 240 9.29 5.36 -2.77
C GLY A 240 9.32 5.62 -1.26
N HIS A 241 8.92 4.61 -0.48
CA HIS A 241 8.84 4.66 0.97
C HIS A 241 9.47 3.41 1.56
N TRP A 242 10.56 3.57 2.31
CA TRP A 242 11.12 2.52 3.13
C TRP A 242 10.60 2.63 4.56
N MET A 243 10.10 1.53 5.10
CA MET A 243 9.89 1.37 6.52
C MET A 243 10.98 0.47 7.08
N VAL A 244 11.74 0.98 8.05
CA VAL A 244 12.93 0.34 8.59
C VAL A 244 12.92 0.37 10.12
N ASP A 245 13.67 -0.53 10.73
CA ASP A 245 14.10 -0.34 12.12
C ASP A 245 15.17 0.76 12.14
N PRO A 246 14.97 1.86 12.86
CA PRO A 246 15.96 2.93 12.94
C PRO A 246 17.20 2.60 13.79
N LEU A 247 17.21 1.47 14.51
CA LEU A 247 18.32 1.07 15.38
C LEU A 247 19.40 0.31 14.59
N ASP A 248 19.00 -0.59 13.70
CA ASP A 248 19.93 -1.43 12.92
C ASP A 248 19.76 -1.29 11.40
N GLY A 249 18.71 -0.60 10.95
CA GLY A 249 18.41 -0.38 9.54
C GLY A 249 17.68 -1.56 8.86
N ALA A 250 17.27 -2.58 9.61
CA ALA A 250 16.52 -3.72 9.05
C ALA A 250 15.23 -3.27 8.35
N PRO A 251 14.95 -3.77 7.13
CA PRO A 251 13.77 -3.36 6.38
C PRO A 251 12.53 -4.13 6.83
N TRP A 252 11.49 -3.41 7.23
CA TRP A 252 10.17 -3.95 7.50
C TRP A 252 9.32 -4.05 6.24
N ALA A 253 9.30 -2.99 5.43
CA ALA A 253 8.51 -2.93 4.20
C ALA A 253 9.06 -1.90 3.22
N PHE A 254 8.73 -2.10 1.94
CA PHE A 254 8.91 -1.10 0.90
C PHE A 254 7.57 -0.81 0.23
N ALA A 255 7.34 0.45 -0.07
CA ALA A 255 6.15 0.85 -0.80
C ALA A 255 6.49 1.86 -1.90
N GLU A 256 5.79 1.73 -3.03
CA GLU A 256 5.82 2.71 -4.11
C GLU A 256 4.42 3.24 -4.35
N ALA A 257 4.29 4.55 -4.44
CA ALA A 257 3.04 5.25 -4.69
C ALA A 257 3.12 6.05 -6.00
N VAL A 258 2.03 6.03 -6.76
CA VAL A 258 1.82 6.95 -7.89
C VAL A 258 0.77 7.96 -7.48
N ALA A 259 1.17 9.22 -7.44
CA ALA A 259 0.35 10.32 -6.97
C ALA A 259 0.23 11.43 -8.01
N VAL A 260 -0.84 12.20 -7.92
CA VAL A 260 -1.09 13.41 -8.71
C VAL A 260 -1.28 14.61 -7.80
N SER A 261 -0.92 15.77 -8.29
CA SER A 261 -1.35 17.04 -7.72
C SER A 261 -2.65 17.49 -8.37
N PHE A 262 -3.57 18.05 -7.59
CA PHE A 262 -4.81 18.61 -8.12
C PHE A 262 -5.14 19.92 -7.44
N ASP A 263 -5.78 20.77 -8.20
CA ASP A 263 -6.35 22.03 -7.71
C ASP A 263 -7.57 21.73 -6.83
N LEU A 264 -7.54 22.19 -5.60
CA LEU A 264 -8.62 21.95 -4.61
C LEU A 264 -9.93 22.67 -4.96
N ASP A 265 -9.87 23.75 -5.73
CA ASP A 265 -11.03 24.53 -6.10
C ASP A 265 -11.71 23.98 -7.35
N THR A 266 -10.92 23.67 -8.40
CA THR A 266 -11.45 23.14 -9.66
C THR A 266 -11.55 21.62 -9.70
N ARG A 267 -10.90 20.92 -8.79
CA ARG A 267 -10.80 19.44 -8.71
C ARG A 267 -10.15 18.80 -9.95
N LYS A 268 -9.36 19.56 -10.71
CA LYS A 268 -8.62 19.09 -11.88
C LYS A 268 -7.17 18.74 -11.52
N ILE A 269 -6.62 17.75 -12.20
CA ILE A 269 -5.20 17.40 -12.10
C ILE A 269 -4.37 18.57 -12.63
N ILE A 270 -3.35 18.95 -11.89
CA ILE A 270 -2.37 19.96 -12.27
C ILE A 270 -1.23 19.24 -13.00
N PRO A 271 -1.00 19.50 -14.29
CA PRO A 271 0.17 18.97 -14.99
C PRO A 271 1.48 19.51 -14.40
N ILE A 272 2.54 18.74 -14.52
CA ILE A 272 3.90 19.18 -14.16
C ILE A 272 4.42 20.03 -15.31
N GLY A 273 4.39 21.36 -15.11
CA GLY A 273 4.86 22.34 -16.08
C GLY A 273 6.37 22.25 -16.33
N GLU A 274 6.83 22.82 -17.44
CA GLU A 274 8.25 22.79 -17.84
C GLU A 274 9.18 23.40 -16.78
N ALA A 275 8.77 24.48 -16.13
CA ALA A 275 9.56 25.14 -15.08
C ALA A 275 9.68 24.28 -13.79
N ALA A 276 8.71 23.40 -13.52
CA ALA A 276 8.72 22.52 -12.37
C ALA A 276 9.61 21.26 -12.56
N ARG A 277 9.80 20.82 -13.80
CA ARG A 277 10.53 19.58 -14.11
C ARG A 277 11.97 19.57 -13.59
N PRO A 278 12.83 20.59 -13.85
CA PRO A 278 14.20 20.60 -13.32
C PRO A 278 14.27 20.57 -11.81
N VAL A 279 13.28 21.17 -11.14
CA VAL A 279 13.19 21.12 -9.67
C VAL A 279 12.90 19.69 -9.20
N LEU A 280 11.95 19.01 -9.82
CA LEU A 280 11.64 17.63 -9.50
C LEU A 280 12.82 16.70 -9.83
N ASP A 281 13.46 16.86 -10.99
CA ASP A 281 14.61 16.06 -11.42
C ASP A 281 15.75 16.09 -10.39
N ALA A 282 15.99 17.24 -9.76
CA ALA A 282 17.00 17.38 -8.70
C ALA A 282 16.69 16.54 -7.45
N HIS A 283 15.41 16.22 -7.23
CA HIS A 283 14.95 15.41 -6.10
C HIS A 283 14.75 13.93 -6.43
N VAL A 284 14.80 13.53 -7.71
CA VAL A 284 14.59 12.14 -8.15
C VAL A 284 15.71 11.23 -7.64
N ARG A 285 15.30 10.10 -7.12
CA ARG A 285 16.14 8.96 -6.70
C ARG A 285 15.66 7.72 -7.47
N PRO A 286 16.22 7.44 -8.66
CA PRO A 286 15.67 6.42 -9.56
C PRO A 286 15.77 4.99 -9.00
N ASP A 287 16.62 4.78 -8.00
CA ASP A 287 16.77 3.52 -7.27
C ASP A 287 15.67 3.26 -6.22
N LEU A 288 14.67 4.14 -6.10
CA LEU A 288 13.53 4.00 -5.18
C LEU A 288 12.28 3.41 -5.83
N GLY A 289 12.37 2.68 -6.93
CA GLY A 289 11.27 1.97 -7.54
C GLY A 289 11.43 0.45 -7.37
N PHE A 290 10.34 -0.31 -7.51
CA PHE A 290 10.44 -1.76 -7.66
C PHE A 290 11.29 -2.09 -8.88
N THR A 291 12.27 -2.99 -8.70
CA THR A 291 13.18 -3.46 -9.75
C THR A 291 12.71 -4.77 -10.35
N ASP A 292 13.24 -5.11 -11.53
CA ASP A 292 13.01 -6.40 -12.20
C ASP A 292 13.62 -7.57 -11.44
#